data_6320054c7ba920075a27fc0ced19deda
#
_entry.id   6320054c7ba920075a27fc0ced19deda
#
_cell.length_a   1.000
_cell.length_b   1.000
_cell.length_c   1.000
_cell.angle_alpha   90.00
_cell.angle_beta   90.00
_cell.angle_gamma   90.00
#
_symmetry.space_group_name_H-M   'P 1'
#
loop_
_entity.id
_entity.type
_entity.pdbx_description
1 polymer ?
#
loop_
_entity_poly.entity_id
_entity_poly.type
_entity_poly.pdbx_seq_one_letter_code
_entity_poly.pdbx_strand_id
1 'polypeptide(L)'
;MNAERWDCPCLRWSIDLAGVRARDAALDLFIAGLSALKRGDRAGAEHGLADLVALNRNRAPPDPGQERDQVPDILQKELQALLRQAGGAGGAGGVPADAVALMQEATALEDAMPVEFGPPADVKPAHELLGEMLLQAGLFDDAPRSREII
;
A
#
# COMPACT_ATOMS: atom_id res chain seq x y z
N MET A 1 -17.91 -13.61 0.15
CA MET A 1 -17.92 -12.40 -0.67
C MET A 1 -17.54 -11.23 0.22
N ASN A 2 -16.35 -10.70 0.07
CA ASN A 2 -15.91 -9.51 0.79
C ASN A 2 -16.45 -8.30 0.01
N ALA A 3 -17.59 -7.73 0.46
CA ALA A 3 -18.13 -6.52 -0.17
C ALA A 3 -17.29 -5.33 0.29
N GLU A 4 -16.28 -4.97 -0.49
CA GLU A 4 -15.50 -3.75 -0.29
C GLU A 4 -16.43 -2.53 -0.47
N ARG A 5 -16.92 -2.00 0.63
CA ARG A 5 -17.80 -0.82 0.65
C ARG A 5 -16.98 0.45 0.88
N TRP A 6 -16.58 1.06 -0.22
CA TRP A 6 -15.76 2.28 -0.22
C TRP A 6 -16.60 3.58 -0.14
N ASP A 7 -17.91 3.48 0.06
CA ASP A 7 -18.87 4.58 0.21
C ASP A 7 -19.31 4.79 1.67
N CYS A 8 -18.76 4.02 2.61
CA CYS A 8 -19.10 4.13 4.03
C CYS A 8 -18.77 5.53 4.57
N PRO A 9 -19.70 6.18 5.30
CA PRO A 9 -19.41 7.45 5.97
C PRO A 9 -18.23 7.40 6.93
N CYS A 10 -17.90 6.22 7.48
CA CYS A 10 -16.75 5.99 8.35
C CYS A 10 -15.40 6.31 7.69
N LEU A 11 -15.30 6.19 6.35
CA LEU A 11 -14.09 6.52 5.59
C LEU A 11 -13.82 8.04 5.47
N ARG A 12 -14.74 8.87 5.97
CA ARG A 12 -14.58 10.32 6.04
C ARG A 12 -14.11 10.80 7.42
N TRP A 13 -13.99 9.89 8.36
CA TRP A 13 -13.46 10.23 9.68
C TRP A 13 -11.95 10.42 9.53
N SER A 14 -11.47 11.54 10.03
CA SER A 14 -10.05 11.81 10.18
C SER A 14 -9.69 11.72 11.66
N ILE A 15 -8.55 11.16 11.98
CA ILE A 15 -7.98 11.17 13.31
C ILE A 15 -6.95 12.29 13.42
N ASP A 16 -6.79 12.82 14.63
CA ASP A 16 -5.68 13.74 14.90
C ASP A 16 -4.39 12.92 14.94
N LEU A 17 -3.51 13.18 13.98
CA LEU A 17 -2.23 12.46 13.83
C LEU A 17 -1.13 13.05 14.74
N ALA A 18 -1.40 14.09 15.54
CA ALA A 18 -0.42 14.67 16.44
C ALA A 18 -0.03 13.67 17.54
N GLY A 19 1.25 13.31 17.60
CA GLY A 19 1.77 12.35 18.59
C GLY A 19 1.46 10.88 18.30
N VAL A 20 0.83 10.56 17.18
CA VAL A 20 0.59 9.18 16.72
C VAL A 20 1.87 8.59 16.15
N ARG A 21 2.09 7.28 16.36
CA ARG A 21 3.24 6.58 15.77
C ARG A 21 3.19 6.66 14.26
N ALA A 22 4.35 6.78 13.63
CA ALA A 22 4.45 6.91 12.17
C ALA A 22 3.75 5.78 11.41
N ARG A 23 3.79 4.56 11.93
CA ARG A 23 3.09 3.38 11.38
C ARG A 23 1.57 3.61 11.34
N ASP A 24 0.99 4.03 12.46
CA ASP A 24 -0.45 4.21 12.58
C ASP A 24 -0.93 5.40 11.73
N ALA A 25 -0.15 6.48 11.69
CA ALA A 25 -0.40 7.62 10.81
C ALA A 25 -0.32 7.23 9.33
N ALA A 26 0.65 6.40 8.94
CA ALA A 26 0.78 5.92 7.58
C ALA A 26 -0.39 5.05 7.15
N LEU A 27 -0.90 4.20 8.04
CA LEU A 27 -2.10 3.38 7.80
C LEU A 27 -3.33 4.25 7.53
N ASP A 28 -3.57 5.29 8.34
CA ASP A 28 -4.70 6.21 8.15
C ASP A 28 -4.62 6.93 6.80
N LEU A 29 -3.45 7.48 6.47
CA LEU A 29 -3.20 8.16 5.19
C LEU A 29 -3.35 7.21 3.99
N PHE A 30 -2.85 5.98 4.12
CA PHE A 30 -3.00 4.95 3.08
C PHE A 30 -4.46 4.60 2.85
N ILE A 31 -5.24 4.34 3.91
CA ILE A 31 -6.67 4.03 3.82
C ILE A 31 -7.43 5.19 3.18
N ALA A 32 -7.13 6.42 3.55
CA ALA A 32 -7.74 7.61 2.94
C ALA A 32 -7.45 7.68 1.43
N GLY A 33 -6.17 7.52 1.03
CA GLY A 33 -5.75 7.53 -0.36
C GLY A 33 -6.34 6.38 -1.17
N LEU A 34 -6.30 5.15 -0.63
CA LEU A 34 -6.86 3.95 -1.27
C LEU A 34 -8.39 4.10 -1.46
N SER A 35 -9.09 4.56 -0.44
CA SER A 35 -10.54 4.74 -0.52
C SER A 35 -10.93 5.84 -1.52
N ALA A 36 -10.16 6.91 -1.63
CA ALA A 36 -10.33 7.94 -2.67
C ALA A 36 -10.15 7.32 -4.06
N LEU A 37 -9.09 6.54 -4.26
CA LEU A 37 -8.81 5.85 -5.52
C LEU A 37 -9.94 4.90 -5.93
N LYS A 38 -10.44 4.09 -4.99
CA LYS A 38 -11.56 3.15 -5.22
C LYS A 38 -12.88 3.86 -5.54
N ARG A 39 -13.06 5.11 -5.12
CA ARG A 39 -14.20 5.95 -5.51
C ARG A 39 -13.99 6.73 -6.81
N GLY A 40 -12.84 6.60 -7.46
CA GLY A 40 -12.48 7.36 -8.65
C GLY A 40 -12.01 8.81 -8.36
N ASP A 41 -11.81 9.16 -7.10
CA ASP A 41 -11.25 10.46 -6.68
C ASP A 41 -9.72 10.39 -6.75
N ARG A 42 -9.19 10.57 -7.96
CA ARG A 42 -7.75 10.55 -8.20
C ARG A 42 -7.02 11.66 -7.44
N ALA A 43 -7.60 12.87 -7.39
CA ALA A 43 -6.97 14.00 -6.72
C ALA A 43 -6.85 13.75 -5.20
N GLY A 44 -7.87 13.18 -4.58
CA GLY A 44 -7.83 12.76 -3.18
C GLY A 44 -6.78 11.68 -2.93
N ALA A 45 -6.63 10.72 -3.85
CA ALA A 45 -5.60 9.69 -3.73
C ALA A 45 -4.17 10.25 -3.91
N GLU A 46 -3.96 11.18 -4.82
CA GLU A 46 -2.68 11.89 -5.01
C GLU A 46 -2.33 12.74 -3.77
N HIS A 47 -3.33 13.34 -3.13
CA HIS A 47 -3.13 14.06 -1.86
C HIS A 47 -2.70 13.11 -0.73
N GLY A 48 -3.38 11.99 -0.56
CA GLY A 48 -2.99 10.96 0.41
C GLY A 48 -1.57 10.43 0.19
N LEU A 49 -1.16 10.25 -1.08
CA LEU A 49 0.22 9.88 -1.40
C LEU A 49 1.21 10.99 -1.02
N ALA A 50 0.88 12.26 -1.30
CA ALA A 50 1.74 13.38 -0.94
C ALA A 50 1.96 13.47 0.58
N ASP A 51 0.90 13.24 1.37
CA ASP A 51 0.96 13.21 2.82
C ASP A 51 1.82 12.03 3.34
N LEU A 52 1.69 10.83 2.74
CA LEU A 52 2.56 9.68 3.05
C LEU A 52 4.04 9.98 2.75
N VAL A 53 4.33 10.61 1.62
CA VAL A 53 5.69 11.03 1.25
C VAL A 53 6.22 12.04 2.27
N ALA A 54 5.41 13.02 2.67
CA ALA A 54 5.79 14.02 3.67
C ALA A 54 6.05 13.38 5.04
N LEU A 55 5.18 12.44 5.46
CA LEU A 55 5.37 11.65 6.69
C LEU A 55 6.72 10.92 6.65
N ASN A 56 7.00 10.16 5.58
CA ASN A 56 8.21 9.36 5.45
C ASN A 56 9.49 10.22 5.43
N ARG A 57 9.43 11.38 4.80
CA ARG A 57 10.55 12.33 4.79
C ARG A 57 10.87 12.90 6.16
N ASN A 58 9.84 13.15 6.96
CA ASN A 58 9.94 13.83 8.24
C ASN A 58 10.06 12.87 9.45
N ARG A 59 10.05 11.54 9.20
CA ARG A 59 10.24 10.56 10.27
C ARG A 59 11.62 10.74 10.94
N ALA A 60 11.61 10.73 12.27
CA ALA A 60 12.85 10.69 13.04
C ALA A 60 13.66 9.42 12.69
N PRO A 61 14.99 9.47 12.76
CA PRO A 61 15.82 8.27 12.67
C PRO A 61 15.44 7.31 13.82
N PRO A 62 15.58 6.00 13.62
CA PRO A 62 15.34 5.03 14.70
C PRO A 62 16.34 5.24 15.85
N ASP A 63 15.95 4.82 17.04
CA ASP A 63 16.84 4.82 18.19
C ASP A 63 18.05 3.89 17.96
N PRO A 64 19.20 4.17 18.56
CA PRO A 64 20.38 3.32 18.42
C PRO A 64 20.06 1.86 18.80
N GLY A 65 20.25 0.96 17.84
CA GLY A 65 19.98 -0.48 18.00
C GLY A 65 18.56 -0.91 17.64
N GLN A 66 17.69 0.00 17.21
CA GLN A 66 16.39 -0.33 16.65
C GLN A 66 16.43 -0.28 15.13
N GLU A 67 15.74 -1.21 14.49
CA GLU A 67 15.52 -1.18 13.04
C GLU A 67 14.42 -0.17 12.70
N ARG A 68 14.55 0.44 11.52
CA ARG A 68 13.53 1.36 11.02
C ARG A 68 12.27 0.59 10.65
N ASP A 69 11.11 1.03 11.14
CA ASP A 69 9.82 0.49 10.73
C ASP A 69 9.61 0.70 9.22
N GLN A 70 9.47 -0.39 8.47
CA GLN A 70 9.33 -0.39 7.01
C GLN A 70 7.88 -0.17 6.55
N VAL A 71 6.88 -0.36 7.41
CA VAL A 71 5.47 -0.28 7.05
C VAL A 71 5.10 1.04 6.36
N PRO A 72 5.52 2.22 6.84
CA PRO A 72 5.21 3.46 6.14
C PRO A 72 5.82 3.57 4.74
N ASP A 73 6.99 2.96 4.51
CA ASP A 73 7.63 2.94 3.19
C ASP A 73 6.92 1.96 2.24
N ILE A 74 6.47 0.80 2.75
CA ILE A 74 5.65 -0.18 2.02
C ILE A 74 4.35 0.47 1.55
N LEU A 75 3.58 1.05 2.47
CA LEU A 75 2.28 1.68 2.18
C LEU A 75 2.40 2.83 1.16
N GLN A 76 3.48 3.60 1.21
CA GLN A 76 3.75 4.63 0.21
C GLN A 76 3.94 4.02 -1.18
N LYS A 77 4.72 2.94 -1.31
CA LYS A 77 4.98 2.27 -2.59
C LYS A 77 3.71 1.62 -3.14
N GLU A 78 2.91 0.99 -2.30
CA GLU A 78 1.62 0.40 -2.67
C GLU A 78 0.66 1.46 -3.25
N LEU A 79 0.45 2.57 -2.53
CA LEU A 79 -0.44 3.63 -3.02
C LEU A 79 0.10 4.27 -4.30
N GLN A 80 1.41 4.42 -4.42
CA GLN A 80 2.05 4.93 -5.63
C GLN A 80 1.85 3.98 -6.81
N ALA A 81 2.01 2.67 -6.62
CA ALA A 81 1.78 1.65 -7.65
C ALA A 81 0.32 1.63 -8.11
N LEU A 82 -0.63 1.66 -7.17
CA LEU A 82 -2.06 1.69 -7.47
C LEU A 82 -2.48 2.95 -8.24
N LEU A 83 -1.91 4.11 -7.89
CA LEU A 83 -2.13 5.36 -8.63
C LEU A 83 -1.57 5.30 -10.06
N ARG A 84 -0.40 4.68 -10.24
CA ARG A 84 0.19 4.43 -11.57
C ARG A 84 -0.69 3.52 -12.41
N GLN A 85 -1.16 2.42 -11.84
CA GLN A 85 -2.10 1.50 -12.46
C GLN A 85 -3.38 2.22 -12.92
N ALA A 86 -3.97 3.04 -12.05
CA ALA A 86 -5.20 3.77 -12.36
C ALA A 86 -5.01 4.90 -13.39
N GLY A 87 -3.80 5.43 -13.53
CA GLY A 87 -3.44 6.47 -14.49
C GLY A 87 -2.87 5.97 -15.79
N GLY A 88 -2.50 4.71 -15.85
CA GLY A 88 -1.91 4.11 -17.04
C GLY A 88 -2.95 4.04 -18.15
N ALA A 89 -2.66 4.65 -19.29
CA ALA A 89 -3.34 4.41 -20.56
C ALA A 89 -2.97 3.01 -21.09
N GLY A 90 -3.10 2.00 -20.26
CA GLY A 90 -2.99 0.62 -20.66
C GLY A 90 -4.18 0.28 -21.56
N GLY A 91 -4.02 0.46 -22.86
CA GLY A 91 -4.95 -0.08 -23.81
C GLY A 91 -5.15 -1.57 -23.51
N ALA A 92 -6.42 -1.99 -23.39
CA ALA A 92 -6.83 -3.38 -23.23
C ALA A 92 -6.08 -4.18 -22.14
N GLY A 93 -6.14 -3.72 -20.89
CA GLY A 93 -5.85 -4.56 -19.72
C GLY A 93 -4.41 -4.59 -19.20
N GLY A 94 -3.48 -3.83 -19.78
CA GLY A 94 -2.09 -3.85 -19.32
C GLY A 94 -1.85 -3.02 -18.06
N VAL A 95 -1.23 -3.60 -17.02
CA VAL A 95 -0.69 -2.87 -15.89
C VAL A 95 0.65 -2.24 -16.30
N PRO A 96 0.92 -0.96 -15.99
CA PRO A 96 2.20 -0.34 -16.29
C PRO A 96 3.37 -1.06 -15.60
N ALA A 97 4.46 -1.28 -16.31
CA ALA A 97 5.62 -2.00 -15.77
C ALA A 97 6.23 -1.31 -14.54
N ASP A 98 6.18 0.01 -14.50
CA ASP A 98 6.63 0.80 -13.36
C ASP A 98 5.73 0.64 -12.11
N ALA A 99 4.45 0.39 -12.31
CA ALA A 99 3.55 0.06 -11.20
C ALA A 99 3.89 -1.32 -10.61
N VAL A 100 4.16 -2.32 -11.49
CA VAL A 100 4.60 -3.66 -11.05
C VAL A 100 5.94 -3.57 -10.32
N ALA A 101 6.90 -2.80 -10.84
CA ALA A 101 8.21 -2.63 -10.19
C ALA A 101 8.08 -2.02 -8.79
N LEU A 102 7.25 -0.99 -8.62
CA LEU A 102 6.97 -0.40 -7.29
C LEU A 102 6.37 -1.41 -6.31
N MET A 103 5.45 -2.25 -6.80
CA MET A 103 4.84 -3.27 -5.96
C MET A 103 5.83 -4.39 -5.59
N GLN A 104 6.74 -4.76 -6.52
CA GLN A 104 7.83 -5.69 -6.21
C GLN A 104 8.81 -5.12 -5.18
N GLU A 105 9.08 -3.81 -5.22
CA GLU A 105 9.87 -3.16 -4.17
C GLU A 105 9.15 -3.18 -2.82
N ALA A 106 7.83 -3.02 -2.79
CA ALA A 106 7.03 -3.12 -1.57
C ALA A 106 7.08 -4.55 -0.98
N THR A 107 6.91 -5.59 -1.83
CA THR A 107 7.00 -6.98 -1.38
C THR A 107 8.39 -7.34 -0.86
N ALA A 108 9.45 -6.81 -1.47
CA ALA A 108 10.82 -7.03 -0.98
C ALA A 108 11.07 -6.40 0.41
N LEU A 109 10.45 -5.26 0.69
CA LEU A 109 10.49 -4.65 2.03
C LEU A 109 9.68 -5.47 3.04
N GLU A 110 8.50 -5.97 2.65
CA GLU A 110 7.66 -6.83 3.48
C GLU A 110 8.38 -8.13 3.83
N ASP A 111 9.04 -8.79 2.86
CA ASP A 111 9.83 -10.01 3.06
C ASP A 111 11.04 -9.81 3.99
N ALA A 112 11.57 -8.59 4.05
CA ALA A 112 12.70 -8.25 4.91
C ALA A 112 12.29 -7.96 6.36
N MET A 113 10.99 -7.81 6.63
CA MET A 113 10.51 -7.55 7.99
C MET A 113 10.64 -8.80 8.88
N PRO A 114 10.96 -8.63 10.16
CA PRO A 114 10.93 -9.74 11.10
C PRO A 114 9.51 -10.29 11.24
N VAL A 115 9.39 -11.61 11.39
CA VAL A 115 8.10 -12.26 11.64
C VAL A 115 7.57 -11.82 13.02
N GLU A 116 6.53 -11.04 13.04
CA GLU A 116 5.85 -10.64 14.26
C GLU A 116 4.74 -11.66 14.61
N PHE A 117 4.71 -12.07 15.89
CA PHE A 117 3.61 -12.88 16.41
C PHE A 117 2.43 -11.97 16.76
N GLY A 118 1.36 -12.04 15.99
CA GLY A 118 0.16 -11.23 16.22
C GLY A 118 -0.78 -11.23 15.02
N PRO A 119 -1.92 -10.57 15.13
CA PRO A 119 -2.74 -10.33 13.94
C PRO A 119 -1.96 -9.46 12.95
N PRO A 120 -2.12 -9.71 11.62
CA PRO A 120 -1.47 -8.89 10.61
C PRO A 120 -1.78 -7.41 10.85
N ALA A 121 -0.74 -6.58 10.88
CA ALA A 121 -0.90 -5.15 11.08
C ALA A 121 -1.26 -4.41 9.78
N ASP A 122 -1.09 -5.07 8.65
CA ASP A 122 -1.27 -4.46 7.34
C ASP A 122 -2.72 -4.59 6.88
N VAL A 123 -3.26 -3.48 6.36
CA VAL A 123 -4.63 -3.43 5.84
C VAL A 123 -4.77 -4.36 4.64
N LYS A 124 -3.72 -4.45 3.83
CA LYS A 124 -3.63 -5.36 2.69
C LYS A 124 -2.14 -5.64 2.41
N PRO A 125 -1.70 -6.92 2.46
CA PRO A 125 -0.31 -7.25 2.21
C PRO A 125 0.14 -6.89 0.79
N ALA A 126 1.40 -6.44 0.63
CA ALA A 126 1.96 -6.07 -0.66
C ALA A 126 1.94 -7.24 -1.66
N HIS A 127 2.15 -8.47 -1.18
CA HIS A 127 2.04 -9.68 -1.99
C HIS A 127 0.63 -9.91 -2.55
N GLU A 128 -0.42 -9.62 -1.77
CA GLU A 128 -1.80 -9.75 -2.24
C GLU A 128 -2.09 -8.72 -3.34
N LEU A 129 -1.70 -7.45 -3.14
CA LEU A 129 -1.85 -6.39 -4.12
C LEU A 129 -1.08 -6.68 -5.42
N LEU A 130 0.15 -7.18 -5.31
CA LEU A 130 0.93 -7.59 -6.48
C LEU A 130 0.23 -8.71 -7.25
N GLY A 131 -0.28 -9.73 -6.54
CA GLY A 131 -1.04 -10.82 -7.14
C GLY A 131 -2.27 -10.33 -7.90
N GLU A 132 -3.04 -9.42 -7.30
CA GLU A 132 -4.20 -8.79 -7.97
C GLU A 132 -3.79 -7.99 -9.22
N MET A 133 -2.71 -7.23 -9.15
CA MET A 133 -2.19 -6.47 -10.30
C MET A 133 -1.78 -7.40 -11.45
N LEU A 134 -1.06 -8.48 -11.16
CA LEU A 134 -0.62 -9.47 -12.16
C LEU A 134 -1.80 -10.23 -12.77
N LEU A 135 -2.80 -10.59 -11.96
CA LEU A 135 -4.04 -11.20 -12.45
C LEU A 135 -4.79 -10.26 -13.42
N GLN A 136 -4.90 -8.97 -13.08
CA GLN A 136 -5.53 -7.97 -13.95
C GLN A 136 -4.74 -7.75 -15.25
N ALA A 137 -3.41 -7.89 -15.19
CA ALA A 137 -2.55 -7.82 -16.37
C ALA A 137 -2.62 -9.06 -17.26
N GLY A 138 -3.26 -10.15 -16.82
CA GLY A 138 -3.23 -11.43 -17.52
C GLY A 138 -1.89 -12.18 -17.40
N LEU A 139 -1.03 -11.77 -16.48
CA LEU A 139 0.30 -12.35 -16.25
C LEU A 139 0.22 -13.43 -15.15
N PHE A 140 -0.53 -14.47 -15.41
CA PHE A 140 -0.81 -15.54 -14.43
C PHE A 140 0.44 -16.33 -14.00
N ASP A 141 1.44 -16.43 -14.88
CA ASP A 141 2.66 -17.20 -14.61
C ASP A 141 3.63 -16.44 -13.68
N ASP A 142 3.51 -15.11 -13.60
CA ASP A 142 4.34 -14.24 -12.79
C ASP A 142 3.76 -14.00 -11.38
N ALA A 143 2.57 -14.50 -11.09
CA ALA A 143 1.98 -14.41 -9.77
C ALA A 143 2.82 -15.22 -8.77
N PRO A 144 3.15 -14.66 -7.58
CA PRO A 144 3.92 -15.38 -6.59
C PRO A 144 3.20 -16.68 -6.23
N ARG A 145 3.84 -17.81 -6.53
CA ARG A 145 3.33 -19.13 -6.10
C ARG A 145 3.42 -19.14 -4.60
N SER A 146 2.27 -19.24 -3.93
CA SER A 146 2.23 -19.50 -2.49
C SER A 146 3.17 -20.67 -2.20
N ARG A 147 4.25 -20.43 -1.43
CA ARG A 147 5.09 -21.53 -0.96
C ARG A 147 4.19 -22.47 -0.23
N GLU A 148 4.06 -23.70 -0.75
CA GLU A 148 3.43 -24.78 -0.02
C GLU A 148 4.11 -24.86 1.35
N ILE A 149 3.35 -24.54 2.38
CA ILE A 149 3.78 -24.79 3.77
C ILE A 149 3.63 -26.29 3.94
N ILE A 150 4.76 -26.99 3.87
CA ILE A 150 4.88 -28.38 4.28
C ILE A 150 5.07 -28.42 5.81
#